data_666e91894ed37af528b4c5c5401759aa
#
_entry.id   666e91894ed37af528b4c5c5401759aa
#
_cell.length_a   1.000
_cell.length_b   1.000
_cell.length_c   1.000
_cell.angle_alpha   90.00
_cell.angle_beta   90.00
_cell.angle_gamma   90.00
#
_symmetry.space_group_name_H-M   'P 1'
#
loop_
_entity.id
_entity.type
_entity.pdbx_description
1 polymer ?
#
loop_
_entity_poly.entity_id
_entity_poly.type
_entity_poly.pdbx_seq_one_letter_code
_entity_poly.pdbx_strand_id
1 'polypeptide(L)'
;QMCIRDRIFLGSLGIPFTVFCIVGMVNAFNMIDGINGLCASLCLVCFVSIIYMINADSVPNLLPLILPVGAISGFLMYNLGILGNKRTVFLGDNGSNALGFMSAWILVYFSTIDSTNFAPVTALWLVAIPFIDAVNVMISRALKGVMPLRPGRDHIHHKLLDYGFSSDMIFSTLILLSGF
;
A
#
# COMPACT_ATOMS: atom_id res chain seq x y z
N GLN A 1 6.10 -4.35 32.13
CA GLN A 1 6.12 -4.68 30.69
C GLN A 1 6.70 -3.48 29.97
N MET A 2 7.94 -3.64 29.52
CA MET A 2 8.71 -2.61 28.85
C MET A 2 8.26 -2.58 27.38
N CYS A 3 7.28 -1.73 27.06
CA CYS A 3 6.88 -1.47 25.69
C CYS A 3 7.86 -0.43 25.15
N ILE A 4 8.94 -0.89 24.50
CA ILE A 4 9.89 -0.01 23.83
C ILE A 4 9.20 0.47 22.55
N ARG A 5 8.53 1.60 22.66
CA ARG A 5 8.04 2.37 21.51
C ARG A 5 9.19 3.26 21.06
N ASP A 6 10.04 2.72 20.20
CA ASP A 6 11.16 3.47 19.63
C ASP A 6 10.61 4.56 18.69
N ARG A 7 10.36 5.74 19.25
CA ARG A 7 10.09 6.94 18.48
C ARG A 7 11.43 7.59 18.13
N ILE A 8 11.77 7.57 16.84
CA ILE A 8 12.90 8.35 16.35
C ILE A 8 12.47 9.82 16.36
N PHE A 9 13.07 10.62 17.24
CA PHE A 9 12.81 12.05 17.28
C PHE A 9 13.62 12.75 16.19
N LEU A 10 12.97 13.16 15.13
CA LEU A 10 13.60 13.82 13.97
C LEU A 10 13.65 15.34 14.08
N GLY A 11 13.14 15.93 15.16
CA GLY A 11 13.10 17.38 15.35
C GLY A 11 12.50 18.12 14.16
N SER A 12 13.18 19.14 13.66
CA SER A 12 12.75 19.95 12.49
C SER A 12 12.70 19.15 11.18
N LEU A 13 13.39 18.01 11.07
CA LEU A 13 13.36 17.13 9.91
C LEU A 13 12.13 16.22 9.87
N GLY A 14 11.34 16.15 10.92
CA GLY A 14 10.16 15.29 10.99
C GLY A 14 9.14 15.58 9.91
N ILE A 15 8.80 16.85 9.69
CA ILE A 15 7.81 17.25 8.66
C ILE A 15 8.30 16.93 7.24
N PRO A 16 9.50 17.35 6.81
CA PRO A 16 10.02 16.99 5.49
C PRO A 16 10.11 15.48 5.27
N PHE A 17 10.52 14.72 6.29
CA PHE A 17 10.58 13.26 6.23
C PHE A 17 9.19 12.63 6.05
N THR A 18 8.19 13.09 6.81
CA THR A 18 6.81 12.60 6.69
C THR A 18 6.26 12.89 5.29
N VAL A 19 6.46 14.09 4.76
CA VAL A 19 6.03 14.44 3.40
C VAL A 19 6.71 13.52 2.37
N PHE A 20 8.02 13.30 2.51
CA PHE A 20 8.77 12.39 1.64
C PHE A 20 8.20 10.96 1.68
N CYS A 21 7.89 10.43 2.86
CA CYS A 21 7.29 9.10 3.02
C CYS A 21 5.89 9.01 2.38
N ILE A 22 5.06 10.03 2.58
CA ILE A 22 3.71 10.07 1.97
C ILE A 22 3.80 10.11 0.44
N VAL A 23 4.62 11.00 -0.11
CA VAL A 23 4.82 11.11 -1.57
C VAL A 23 5.41 9.81 -2.13
N GLY A 24 6.37 9.21 -1.43
CA GLY A 24 6.94 7.91 -1.79
C GLY A 24 5.89 6.81 -1.84
N MET A 25 4.98 6.76 -0.86
CA MET A 25 3.89 5.79 -0.81
C MET A 25 2.88 6.00 -1.94
N VAL A 26 2.47 7.25 -2.21
CA VAL A 26 1.59 7.58 -3.33
C VAL A 26 2.18 7.07 -4.64
N ASN A 27 3.47 7.35 -4.89
CA ASN A 27 4.14 6.85 -6.09
C ASN A 27 4.24 5.31 -6.12
N ALA A 28 4.54 4.67 -4.99
CA ALA A 28 4.64 3.21 -4.91
C ALA A 28 3.33 2.52 -5.30
N PHE A 29 2.19 3.03 -4.79
CA PHE A 29 0.87 2.50 -5.14
C PHE A 29 0.46 2.81 -6.59
N ASN A 30 0.82 3.97 -7.11
CA ASN A 30 0.59 4.28 -8.52
C ASN A 30 1.40 3.37 -9.46
N MET A 31 2.64 3.07 -9.08
CA MET A 31 3.53 2.23 -9.89
C MET A 31 3.15 0.74 -9.89
N ILE A 32 2.53 0.24 -8.82
CA ILE A 32 2.10 -1.17 -8.75
C ILE A 32 0.74 -1.42 -9.41
N ASP A 33 0.01 -0.37 -9.79
CA ASP A 33 -1.31 -0.45 -10.43
C ASP A 33 -1.22 -0.84 -11.92
N GLY A 34 -0.52 -1.94 -12.21
CA GLY A 34 -0.35 -2.48 -13.56
C GLY A 34 -1.19 -3.73 -13.87
N ILE A 35 -1.89 -4.28 -12.87
CA ILE A 35 -2.77 -5.45 -12.98
C ILE A 35 -4.10 -5.11 -12.30
N ASN A 36 -5.22 -5.45 -12.96
CA ASN A 36 -6.55 -5.20 -12.43
C ASN A 36 -6.70 -5.74 -11.00
N GLY A 37 -7.18 -4.89 -10.11
CA GLY A 37 -7.44 -5.21 -8.72
C GLY A 37 -6.22 -5.26 -7.80
N LEU A 38 -4.99 -5.33 -8.32
CA LEU A 38 -3.79 -5.52 -7.50
C LEU A 38 -3.60 -4.41 -6.47
N CYS A 39 -3.55 -3.17 -6.93
CA CYS A 39 -3.38 -1.99 -6.07
C CYS A 39 -4.47 -1.90 -4.98
N ALA A 40 -5.73 -2.01 -5.39
CA ALA A 40 -6.88 -1.94 -4.49
C ALA A 40 -6.92 -3.12 -3.50
N SER A 41 -6.56 -4.33 -3.93
CA SER A 41 -6.51 -5.50 -3.04
C SER A 41 -5.39 -5.40 -2.01
N LEU A 42 -4.22 -4.88 -2.38
CA LEU A 42 -3.12 -4.63 -1.42
C LEU A 42 -3.55 -3.61 -0.35
N CYS A 43 -4.26 -2.53 -0.74
CA CYS A 43 -4.85 -1.60 0.22
C CYS A 43 -5.88 -2.28 1.12
N LEU A 44 -6.75 -3.12 0.55
CA LEU A 44 -7.77 -3.83 1.31
C LEU A 44 -7.14 -4.75 2.36
N VAL A 45 -6.14 -5.55 1.97
CA VAL A 45 -5.39 -6.42 2.90
C VAL A 45 -4.76 -5.58 4.01
N CYS A 46 -4.10 -4.47 3.67
CA CYS A 46 -3.51 -3.56 4.65
C CYS A 46 -4.55 -3.07 5.66
N PHE A 47 -5.69 -2.55 5.22
CA PHE A 47 -6.71 -1.98 6.11
C PHE A 47 -7.42 -3.03 6.95
N VAL A 48 -7.71 -4.21 6.38
CA VAL A 48 -8.29 -5.34 7.13
C VAL A 48 -7.30 -5.85 8.18
N SER A 49 -6.01 -5.93 7.85
CA SER A 49 -4.96 -6.33 8.80
C SER A 49 -4.86 -5.34 9.97
N ILE A 50 -4.95 -4.03 9.72
CA ILE A 50 -4.99 -3.02 10.78
C ILE A 50 -6.22 -3.25 11.68
N ILE A 51 -7.42 -3.46 11.11
CA ILE A 51 -8.64 -3.73 11.89
C ILE A 51 -8.45 -4.96 12.78
N TYR A 52 -7.81 -6.01 12.27
CA TYR A 52 -7.56 -7.23 13.04
C TYR A 52 -6.53 -7.02 14.16
N MET A 53 -5.51 -6.19 13.93
CA MET A 53 -4.41 -5.96 14.89
C MET A 53 -4.75 -4.97 16.00
N ILE A 54 -5.68 -4.05 15.78
CA ILE A 54 -6.07 -3.06 16.77
C ILE A 54 -7.23 -3.57 17.63
N ASN A 55 -7.18 -3.27 18.93
CA ASN A 55 -8.36 -3.48 19.78
C ASN A 55 -9.35 -2.34 19.53
N ALA A 56 -10.55 -2.68 19.07
CA ALA A 56 -11.59 -1.71 18.72
C ALA A 56 -11.94 -0.75 19.90
N ASP A 57 -11.91 -1.25 21.14
CA ASP A 57 -12.19 -0.45 22.34
C ASP A 57 -11.09 0.58 22.64
N SER A 58 -9.92 0.40 22.05
CA SER A 58 -8.75 1.28 22.26
C SER A 58 -8.68 2.43 21.27
N VAL A 59 -9.59 2.48 20.28
CA VAL A 59 -9.55 3.47 19.18
C VAL A 59 -10.78 4.38 19.24
N PRO A 60 -10.60 5.70 19.28
CA PRO A 60 -11.72 6.64 19.36
C PRO A 60 -12.66 6.58 18.16
N ASN A 61 -12.12 6.24 16.99
CA ASN A 61 -12.89 6.22 15.74
C ASN A 61 -12.33 5.23 14.73
N LEU A 62 -13.11 4.24 14.33
CA LEU A 62 -12.79 3.24 13.31
C LEU A 62 -13.30 3.60 11.91
N LEU A 63 -14.09 4.66 11.77
CA LEU A 63 -14.64 5.07 10.47
C LEU A 63 -13.56 5.26 9.38
N PRO A 64 -12.37 5.82 9.69
CA PRO A 64 -11.29 5.96 8.71
C PRO A 64 -10.82 4.63 8.08
N LEU A 65 -11.06 3.50 8.75
CA LEU A 65 -10.77 2.15 8.22
C LEU A 65 -11.99 1.49 7.57
N ILE A 66 -13.14 1.55 8.22
CA ILE A 66 -14.35 0.84 7.78
C ILE A 66 -14.87 1.40 6.44
N LEU A 67 -14.89 2.72 6.29
CA LEU A 67 -15.39 3.35 5.06
C LEU A 67 -14.55 2.99 3.83
N PRO A 68 -13.20 3.11 3.85
CA PRO A 68 -12.38 2.68 2.72
C PRO A 68 -12.48 1.17 2.43
N VAL A 69 -12.55 0.32 3.45
CA VAL A 69 -12.73 -1.12 3.27
C VAL A 69 -14.02 -1.41 2.51
N GLY A 70 -15.13 -0.78 2.89
CA GLY A 70 -16.41 -0.92 2.17
C GLY A 70 -16.34 -0.41 0.74
N ALA A 71 -15.76 0.78 0.52
CA ALA A 71 -15.62 1.38 -0.80
C ALA A 71 -14.73 0.56 -1.73
N ILE A 72 -13.55 0.12 -1.24
CA ILE A 72 -12.61 -0.70 -2.02
C ILE A 72 -13.22 -2.07 -2.33
N SER A 73 -13.93 -2.69 -1.39
CA SER A 73 -14.61 -3.97 -1.61
C SER A 73 -15.67 -3.85 -2.72
N GLY A 74 -16.49 -2.78 -2.67
CA GLY A 74 -17.45 -2.49 -3.74
C GLY A 74 -16.77 -2.24 -5.09
N PHE A 75 -15.68 -1.46 -5.13
CA PHE A 75 -14.90 -1.23 -6.34
C PHE A 75 -14.34 -2.54 -6.92
N LEU A 76 -13.76 -3.40 -6.10
CA LEU A 76 -13.16 -4.68 -6.54
C LEU A 76 -14.19 -5.62 -7.17
N MET A 77 -15.44 -5.61 -6.74
CA MET A 77 -16.51 -6.40 -7.38
C MET A 77 -16.69 -6.06 -8.86
N TYR A 78 -16.51 -4.78 -9.22
CA TYR A 78 -16.57 -4.31 -10.61
C TYR A 78 -15.24 -4.46 -11.32
N ASN A 79 -14.13 -4.10 -10.68
CA ASN A 79 -12.79 -4.10 -11.30
C ASN A 79 -12.33 -5.52 -11.67
N LEU A 80 -12.58 -6.52 -10.79
CA LEU A 80 -12.27 -7.93 -11.05
C LEU A 80 -13.31 -8.64 -11.93
N GLY A 81 -14.33 -7.93 -12.40
CA GLY A 81 -15.36 -8.49 -13.27
C GLY A 81 -16.30 -9.52 -12.59
N ILE A 82 -16.35 -9.57 -11.25
CA ILE A 82 -17.22 -10.50 -10.50
C ILE A 82 -18.68 -10.30 -10.86
N LEU A 83 -19.10 -9.05 -11.11
CA LEU A 83 -20.47 -8.70 -11.53
C LEU A 83 -20.68 -8.74 -13.06
N GLY A 84 -19.73 -9.34 -13.78
CA GLY A 84 -19.75 -9.53 -15.23
C GLY A 84 -18.84 -8.56 -15.98
N ASN A 85 -18.15 -9.08 -17.01
CA ASN A 85 -17.11 -8.37 -17.76
C ASN A 85 -17.56 -7.10 -18.48
N LYS A 86 -18.86 -6.92 -18.72
CA LYS A 86 -19.42 -5.69 -19.33
C LYS A 86 -19.49 -4.49 -18.38
N ARG A 87 -19.20 -4.69 -17.09
CA ARG A 87 -19.30 -3.67 -16.03
C ARG A 87 -17.97 -3.40 -15.36
N THR A 88 -16.85 -3.76 -15.99
CA THR A 88 -15.52 -3.52 -15.42
C THR A 88 -15.21 -2.03 -15.35
N VAL A 89 -14.63 -1.62 -14.23
CA VAL A 89 -14.20 -0.25 -13.94
C VAL A 89 -12.71 -0.27 -13.65
N PHE A 90 -11.96 0.69 -14.18
CA PHE A 90 -10.54 0.82 -13.93
C PHE A 90 -10.28 1.80 -12.78
N LEU A 91 -9.21 1.55 -12.02
CA LEU A 91 -8.80 2.42 -10.90
C LEU A 91 -8.26 3.77 -11.41
N GLY A 92 -7.37 3.71 -12.38
CA GLY A 92 -6.67 4.88 -12.95
C GLY A 92 -5.73 5.57 -11.97
N ASP A 93 -4.89 6.46 -12.49
CA ASP A 93 -3.84 7.14 -11.71
C ASP A 93 -4.40 7.94 -10.52
N ASN A 94 -5.56 8.57 -10.68
CA ASN A 94 -6.20 9.30 -9.58
C ASN A 94 -6.63 8.35 -8.44
N GLY A 95 -7.13 7.17 -8.79
CA GLY A 95 -7.54 6.16 -7.81
C GLY A 95 -6.35 5.58 -7.07
N SER A 96 -5.31 5.16 -7.78
CA SER A 96 -4.10 4.58 -7.17
C SER A 96 -3.37 5.62 -6.30
N ASN A 97 -3.28 6.88 -6.73
CA ASN A 97 -2.72 7.97 -5.92
C ASN A 97 -3.55 8.22 -4.65
N ALA A 98 -4.88 8.23 -4.76
CA ALA A 98 -5.76 8.37 -3.60
C ALA A 98 -5.61 7.22 -2.61
N LEU A 99 -5.53 5.96 -3.09
CA LEU A 99 -5.31 4.79 -2.25
C LEU A 99 -3.93 4.83 -1.58
N GLY A 100 -2.88 5.24 -2.29
CA GLY A 100 -1.53 5.41 -1.74
C GLY A 100 -1.50 6.46 -0.63
N PHE A 101 -2.14 7.61 -0.84
CA PHE A 101 -2.25 8.66 0.17
C PHE A 101 -3.05 8.19 1.40
N MET A 102 -4.21 7.55 1.18
CA MET A 102 -5.03 7.00 2.27
C MET A 102 -4.27 5.97 3.08
N SER A 103 -3.54 5.07 2.41
CA SER A 103 -2.72 4.05 3.07
C SER A 103 -1.65 4.70 3.94
N ALA A 104 -0.90 5.67 3.42
CA ALA A 104 0.10 6.39 4.18
C ALA A 104 -0.51 7.11 5.39
N TRP A 105 -1.61 7.82 5.19
CA TRP A 105 -2.29 8.55 6.26
C TRP A 105 -2.83 7.63 7.36
N ILE A 106 -3.51 6.54 6.99
CA ILE A 106 -4.05 5.55 7.93
C ILE A 106 -2.93 4.90 8.74
N LEU A 107 -1.85 4.49 8.09
CA LEU A 107 -0.71 3.87 8.77
C LEU A 107 -0.06 4.81 9.77
N VAL A 108 0.16 6.08 9.41
CA VAL A 108 0.67 7.11 10.33
C VAL A 108 -0.32 7.35 11.47
N TYR A 109 -1.59 7.54 11.17
CA TYR A 109 -2.63 7.81 12.17
C TYR A 109 -2.67 6.71 13.24
N PHE A 110 -2.79 5.43 12.84
CA PHE A 110 -2.87 4.33 13.81
C PHE A 110 -1.55 4.04 14.51
N SER A 111 -0.41 4.33 13.90
CA SER A 111 0.89 4.20 14.57
C SER A 111 1.16 5.28 15.61
N THR A 112 0.42 6.40 15.60
CA THR A 112 0.57 7.50 16.58
C THR A 112 -0.37 7.36 17.77
N ILE A 113 -1.41 6.54 17.70
CA ILE A 113 -2.35 6.33 18.82
C ILE A 113 -1.69 5.44 19.89
N ASP A 114 -1.49 6.00 21.08
CA ASP A 114 -0.77 5.31 22.17
C ASP A 114 -1.50 4.08 22.72
N SER A 115 -2.83 4.06 22.64
CA SER A 115 -3.65 2.95 23.12
C SER A 115 -3.66 1.74 22.17
N THR A 116 -3.15 1.87 20.95
CA THR A 116 -3.03 0.74 20.03
C THR A 116 -1.70 0.02 20.21
N ASN A 117 -1.69 -1.30 20.09
CA ASN A 117 -0.45 -2.09 20.02
C ASN A 117 0.20 -2.06 18.63
N PHE A 118 -0.23 -1.14 17.76
CA PHE A 118 0.24 -1.02 16.40
C PHE A 118 1.57 -0.28 16.35
N ALA A 119 2.65 -1.00 16.10
CA ALA A 119 4.00 -0.44 16.04
C ALA A 119 4.29 0.19 14.67
N PRO A 120 5.09 1.28 14.59
CA PRO A 120 5.47 1.88 13.30
C PRO A 120 6.16 0.91 12.33
N VAL A 121 6.92 -0.06 12.85
CA VAL A 121 7.55 -1.11 12.01
C VAL A 121 6.50 -2.01 11.35
N THR A 122 5.39 -2.29 12.01
CA THR A 122 4.28 -3.07 11.46
C THR A 122 3.65 -2.35 10.26
N ALA A 123 3.58 -1.02 10.31
CA ALA A 123 3.10 -0.21 9.18
C ALA A 123 3.90 -0.46 7.90
N LEU A 124 5.24 -0.58 8.00
CA LEU A 124 6.10 -0.88 6.85
C LEU A 124 5.85 -2.28 6.30
N TRP A 125 5.61 -3.27 7.17
CA TRP A 125 5.32 -4.63 6.72
C TRP A 125 4.00 -4.75 5.97
N LEU A 126 2.96 -4.03 6.40
CA LEU A 126 1.64 -4.05 5.74
C LEU A 126 1.65 -3.48 4.32
N VAL A 127 2.63 -2.66 3.99
CA VAL A 127 2.83 -2.09 2.64
C VAL A 127 4.17 -2.51 2.03
N ALA A 128 4.75 -3.62 2.52
CA ALA A 128 6.08 -4.07 2.11
C ALA A 128 6.18 -4.29 0.60
N ILE A 129 5.16 -4.88 -0.04
CA ILE A 129 5.20 -5.19 -1.47
C ILE A 129 5.33 -3.93 -2.33
N PRO A 130 4.40 -2.95 -2.28
CA PRO A 130 4.55 -1.72 -3.06
C PRO A 130 5.80 -0.92 -2.67
N PHE A 131 6.14 -0.91 -1.38
CA PHE A 131 7.31 -0.18 -0.88
C PHE A 131 8.63 -0.77 -1.40
N ILE A 132 8.83 -2.09 -1.23
CA ILE A 132 10.07 -2.77 -1.67
C ILE A 132 10.20 -2.70 -3.20
N ASP A 133 9.11 -2.87 -3.95
CA ASP A 133 9.13 -2.75 -5.40
C ASP A 133 9.59 -1.35 -5.84
N ALA A 134 9.00 -0.29 -5.28
CA ALA A 134 9.38 1.08 -5.59
C ALA A 134 10.84 1.36 -5.24
N VAL A 135 11.30 1.00 -4.04
CA VAL A 135 12.69 1.20 -3.59
C VAL A 135 13.66 0.42 -4.48
N ASN A 136 13.36 -0.83 -4.81
CA ASN A 136 14.23 -1.66 -5.67
C ASN A 136 14.39 -1.04 -7.07
N VAL A 137 13.30 -0.55 -7.66
CA VAL A 137 13.34 0.13 -8.96
C VAL A 137 14.13 1.43 -8.88
N MET A 138 13.92 2.24 -7.83
CA MET A 138 14.66 3.49 -7.63
C MET A 138 16.17 3.25 -7.50
N ILE A 139 16.58 2.27 -6.68
CA ILE A 139 17.98 1.90 -6.49
C ILE A 139 18.58 1.37 -7.81
N SER A 140 17.88 0.45 -8.48
CA SER A 140 18.35 -0.11 -9.76
C SER A 140 18.57 0.95 -10.83
N ARG A 141 17.68 1.95 -10.91
CA ARG A 141 17.81 3.08 -11.85
C ARG A 141 18.96 4.01 -11.47
N ALA A 142 19.09 4.33 -10.18
CA ALA A 142 20.19 5.16 -9.69
C ALA A 142 21.55 4.54 -10.01
N LEU A 143 21.69 3.22 -9.80
CA LEU A 143 22.92 2.47 -10.14
C LEU A 143 23.23 2.45 -11.65
N LYS A 144 22.19 2.55 -12.49
CA LYS A 144 22.34 2.64 -13.96
C LYS A 144 22.51 4.08 -14.47
N GLY A 145 22.57 5.08 -13.58
CA GLY A 145 22.65 6.50 -13.94
C GLY A 145 21.38 7.04 -14.60
N VAL A 146 20.24 6.35 -14.43
CA VAL A 146 18.93 6.75 -14.96
C VAL A 146 18.15 7.47 -13.85
N MET A 147 17.37 8.49 -14.23
CA MET A 147 16.53 9.23 -13.28
C MET A 147 15.56 8.27 -12.54
N PRO A 148 15.60 8.20 -11.20
CA PRO A 148 14.82 7.23 -10.42
C PRO A 148 13.31 7.28 -10.64
N LEU A 149 12.76 8.48 -10.88
CA LEU A 149 11.32 8.73 -11.04
C LEU A 149 10.83 8.64 -12.50
N ARG A 150 11.71 8.27 -13.45
CA ARG A 150 11.30 8.11 -14.85
C ARG A 150 10.26 6.99 -14.98
N PRO A 151 9.19 7.17 -15.76
CA PRO A 151 8.28 6.07 -16.11
C PRO A 151 9.03 4.90 -16.76
N GLY A 152 8.67 3.66 -16.42
CA GLY A 152 9.32 2.48 -17.00
C GLY A 152 8.62 1.18 -16.60
N ARG A 153 9.01 0.07 -17.24
CA ARG A 153 8.44 -1.27 -17.01
C ARG A 153 9.33 -2.16 -16.13
N ASP A 154 10.02 -1.56 -15.14
CA ASP A 154 11.00 -2.27 -14.29
C ASP A 154 10.38 -2.86 -13.02
N HIS A 155 9.07 -2.68 -12.81
CA HIS A 155 8.34 -3.12 -11.62
C HIS A 155 8.14 -4.64 -11.59
N ILE A 156 7.95 -5.20 -10.37
CA ILE A 156 7.89 -6.64 -10.13
C ILE A 156 6.84 -7.33 -11.00
N HIS A 157 5.65 -6.75 -11.13
CA HIS A 157 4.58 -7.33 -11.93
C HIS A 157 4.93 -7.38 -13.43
N HIS A 158 5.61 -6.37 -13.99
CA HIS A 158 6.08 -6.40 -15.38
C HIS A 158 7.16 -7.46 -15.59
N LYS A 159 8.13 -7.58 -14.68
CA LYS A 159 9.16 -8.62 -14.77
C LYS A 159 8.56 -10.02 -14.71
N LEU A 160 7.58 -10.25 -13.84
CA LEU A 160 6.92 -11.54 -13.75
C LEU A 160 6.10 -11.87 -15.03
N LEU A 161 5.44 -10.86 -15.63
CA LEU A 161 4.79 -11.02 -16.94
C LEU A 161 5.80 -11.38 -18.03
N ASP A 162 6.97 -10.72 -18.06
CA ASP A 162 8.04 -10.99 -19.03
C ASP A 162 8.64 -12.40 -18.85
N TYR A 163 8.62 -12.96 -17.64
CA TYR A 163 8.96 -14.37 -17.34
C TYR A 163 7.86 -15.36 -17.72
N GLY A 164 6.71 -14.90 -18.22
CA GLY A 164 5.62 -15.76 -18.68
C GLY A 164 4.58 -16.13 -17.64
N PHE A 165 4.58 -15.51 -16.47
CA PHE A 165 3.52 -15.69 -15.48
C PHE A 165 2.24 -14.99 -15.95
N SER A 166 1.07 -15.61 -15.72
CA SER A 166 -0.21 -14.96 -15.99
C SER A 166 -0.53 -13.87 -14.97
N SER A 167 -1.32 -12.88 -15.36
CA SER A 167 -1.76 -11.80 -14.46
C SER A 167 -2.45 -12.34 -13.19
N ASP A 168 -3.24 -13.42 -13.33
CA ASP A 168 -3.95 -14.03 -12.19
C ASP A 168 -2.97 -14.72 -11.22
N MET A 169 -1.92 -15.36 -11.73
CA MET A 169 -0.86 -15.94 -10.89
C MET A 169 -0.10 -14.85 -10.13
N ILE A 170 0.26 -13.77 -10.80
CA ILE A 170 0.96 -12.64 -10.18
C ILE A 170 0.08 -12.00 -9.10
N PHE A 171 -1.17 -11.72 -9.43
CA PHE A 171 -2.16 -11.18 -8.50
C PHE A 171 -2.27 -12.06 -7.25
N SER A 172 -2.55 -13.35 -7.43
CA SER A 172 -2.74 -14.29 -6.33
C SER A 172 -1.48 -14.40 -5.45
N THR A 173 -0.30 -14.48 -6.07
CA THR A 173 0.98 -14.58 -5.35
C THR A 173 1.26 -13.35 -4.52
N LEU A 174 1.10 -12.14 -5.10
CA LEU A 174 1.39 -10.89 -4.38
C LEU A 174 0.38 -10.63 -3.25
N ILE A 175 -0.88 -10.99 -3.44
CA ILE A 175 -1.90 -10.87 -2.37
C ILE A 175 -1.62 -11.87 -1.24
N LEU A 176 -1.28 -13.11 -1.55
CA LEU A 176 -0.90 -14.09 -0.51
C LEU A 176 0.33 -13.62 0.29
N LEU A 177 1.35 -13.09 -0.38
CA LEU A 177 2.53 -12.55 0.28
C LEU A 177 2.25 -11.31 1.14
N SER A 178 1.24 -10.51 0.82
CA SER A 178 0.87 -9.33 1.61
C SER A 178 0.05 -9.65 2.85
N GLY A 179 -0.55 -10.85 2.93
CA GLY A 179 -1.37 -11.30 4.06
C GLY A 179 -0.60 -12.03 5.16
N PHE A 180 0.71 -12.23 4.98
CA PHE A 180 1.64 -12.80 5.98
C PHE A 180 2.50 -11.71 6.60
#